data_c518711f02f01d7b708284db54502fe5
#
_entry.id   c518711f02f01d7b708284db54502fe5
#
_cell.length_a   1.000
_cell.length_b   1.000
_cell.length_c   1.000
_cell.angle_alpha   90.00
_cell.angle_beta   90.00
_cell.angle_gamma   90.00
#
_symmetry.space_group_name_H-M   'P 1'
#
loop_
_entity.id
_entity.type
_entity.pdbx_description
1 polymer ?
#
loop_
_entity_poly.entity_id
_entity_poly.type
_entity_poly.pdbx_seq_one_letter_code
_entity_poly.pdbx_strand_id
1 'polypeptide(L)'
;EPARLQAQLDAHPLVQAASQRVAAGQSAVEVARQQYKPGWMLDVSYGLRSGRMMDGESRPDMLSAMVSVDLPLFRGSRQDREVAAARAEARGLHEMHEDHQREMRAMLAEAWSVADRTAELERFYESELVPLAEQSVQAAMLAYRSNRVMVDEVIAARRVALDTWLKHLRLAADRAQARYDVDYLVGGKSHED
;
A
#
# COMPACT_ATOMS: atom_id res chain seq x y z
N GLU A 1 13.76 11.95 13.69
CA GLU A 1 12.42 11.50 14.10
C GLU A 1 11.90 10.21 13.41
N PRO A 2 12.76 9.28 13.03
CA PRO A 2 12.35 8.08 12.29
C PRO A 2 11.35 7.18 13.06
N ALA A 3 11.40 7.18 14.38
CA ALA A 3 10.49 6.38 15.21
C ALA A 3 9.02 6.83 15.13
N ARG A 4 8.76 8.13 14.98
CA ARG A 4 7.41 8.67 14.75
C ARG A 4 6.87 8.27 13.38
N LEU A 5 7.71 8.33 12.37
CA LEU A 5 7.35 7.95 11.00
C LEU A 5 7.04 6.46 10.88
N GLN A 6 7.78 5.62 11.62
CA GLN A 6 7.51 4.18 11.68
C GLN A 6 6.14 3.87 12.32
N ALA A 7 5.77 4.56 13.40
CA ALA A 7 4.46 4.39 14.03
C ALA A 7 3.30 4.81 13.11
N GLN A 8 3.51 5.82 12.26
CA GLN A 8 2.53 6.26 11.27
C GLN A 8 2.40 5.26 10.12
N LEU A 9 3.49 4.57 9.77
CA LEU A 9 3.48 3.53 8.74
C LEU A 9 2.56 2.36 9.12
N ASP A 10 2.50 1.96 10.39
CA ASP A 10 1.60 0.91 10.86
C ASP A 10 0.11 1.29 10.73
N ALA A 11 -0.18 2.59 10.67
CA ALA A 11 -1.52 3.13 10.41
C ALA A 11 -1.82 3.27 8.90
N HIS A 12 -0.86 2.99 8.02
CA HIS A 12 -1.04 3.13 6.57
C HIS A 12 -2.12 2.18 6.06
N PRO A 13 -3.05 2.64 5.17
CA PRO A 13 -4.17 1.83 4.68
C PRO A 13 -3.76 0.49 4.07
N LEU A 14 -2.63 0.42 3.37
CA LEU A 14 -2.11 -0.82 2.79
C LEU A 14 -1.69 -1.83 3.86
N VAL A 15 -1.04 -1.37 4.95
CA VAL A 15 -0.65 -2.22 6.08
C VAL A 15 -1.89 -2.70 6.82
N GLN A 16 -2.87 -1.84 7.03
CA GLN A 16 -4.16 -2.22 7.62
C GLN A 16 -4.91 -3.23 6.75
N ALA A 17 -4.95 -3.04 5.43
CA ALA A 17 -5.55 -4.01 4.52
C ALA A 17 -4.88 -5.39 4.59
N ALA A 18 -3.56 -5.43 4.71
CA ALA A 18 -2.82 -6.69 4.90
C ALA A 18 -3.15 -7.34 6.24
N SER A 19 -3.24 -6.58 7.33
CA SER A 19 -3.63 -7.10 8.66
C SER A 19 -5.06 -7.67 8.66
N GLN A 20 -5.99 -7.05 7.94
CA GLN A 20 -7.36 -7.58 7.79
C GLN A 20 -7.38 -8.90 7.01
N ARG A 21 -6.48 -9.07 6.02
CA ARG A 21 -6.33 -10.36 5.33
C ARG A 21 -5.82 -11.46 6.26
N VAL A 22 -4.91 -11.16 7.17
CA VAL A 22 -4.47 -12.09 8.21
C VAL A 22 -5.64 -12.50 9.11
N ALA A 23 -6.45 -11.54 9.55
CA ALA A 23 -7.65 -11.82 10.36
C ALA A 23 -8.67 -12.69 9.60
N ALA A 24 -8.88 -12.43 8.31
CA ALA A 24 -9.72 -13.26 7.45
C ALA A 24 -9.17 -14.69 7.33
N GLY A 25 -7.86 -14.86 7.15
CA GLY A 25 -7.22 -16.17 7.12
C GLY A 25 -7.39 -16.96 8.44
N GLN A 26 -7.27 -16.28 9.58
CA GLN A 26 -7.54 -16.89 10.90
C GLN A 26 -9.01 -17.32 11.02
N SER A 27 -9.95 -16.49 10.54
CA SER A 27 -11.35 -16.85 10.51
C SER A 27 -11.63 -18.05 9.61
N ALA A 28 -10.94 -18.17 8.48
CA ALA A 28 -11.03 -19.32 7.58
C ALA A 28 -10.58 -20.62 8.27
N VAL A 29 -9.55 -20.57 9.13
CA VAL A 29 -9.15 -21.72 9.97
C VAL A 29 -10.27 -22.14 10.93
N GLU A 30 -10.95 -21.17 11.55
CA GLU A 30 -12.07 -21.49 12.45
C GLU A 30 -13.26 -22.07 11.67
N VAL A 31 -13.55 -21.56 10.47
CA VAL A 31 -14.57 -22.14 9.57
C VAL A 31 -14.21 -23.60 9.22
N ALA A 32 -12.94 -23.86 8.84
CA ALA A 32 -12.48 -25.23 8.57
C ALA A 32 -12.64 -26.14 9.79
N ARG A 33 -12.40 -25.64 11.00
CA ARG A 33 -12.63 -26.37 12.24
C ARG A 33 -14.11 -26.70 12.50
N GLN A 34 -15.04 -25.86 12.04
CA GLN A 34 -16.47 -26.18 12.20
C GLN A 34 -16.88 -27.46 11.47
N GLN A 35 -16.14 -27.87 10.43
CA GLN A 35 -16.39 -29.12 9.70
C GLN A 35 -16.18 -30.39 10.55
N TYR A 36 -15.58 -30.27 11.74
CA TYR A 36 -15.55 -31.38 12.72
C TYR A 36 -16.89 -31.58 13.44
N LYS A 37 -17.79 -30.61 13.38
CA LYS A 37 -19.11 -30.70 14.00
C LYS A 37 -20.11 -31.30 13.02
N PRO A 38 -21.09 -32.08 13.52
CA PRO A 38 -22.18 -32.55 12.69
C PRO A 38 -22.96 -31.40 12.07
N GLY A 39 -23.23 -31.47 10.78
CA GLY A 39 -24.18 -30.59 10.10
C GLY A 39 -25.60 -31.06 10.33
N TRP A 40 -26.53 -30.13 10.53
CA TRP A 40 -27.96 -30.39 10.67
C TRP A 40 -28.71 -29.65 9.58
N MET A 41 -29.61 -30.37 8.88
CA MET A 41 -30.50 -29.78 7.90
C MET A 41 -31.91 -30.25 8.19
N LEU A 42 -32.83 -29.30 8.30
CA LEU A 42 -34.28 -29.55 8.38
C LEU A 42 -34.89 -29.08 7.05
N ASP A 43 -35.50 -30.01 6.32
CA ASP A 43 -36.29 -29.73 5.15
C ASP A 43 -37.76 -29.93 5.49
N VAL A 44 -38.58 -28.91 5.24
CA VAL A 44 -40.02 -28.96 5.42
C VAL A 44 -40.68 -28.54 4.10
N SER A 45 -41.41 -29.43 3.48
CA SER A 45 -42.13 -29.13 2.24
C SER A 45 -43.63 -29.41 2.36
N TYR A 46 -44.42 -28.49 1.86
CA TYR A 46 -45.87 -28.60 1.75
C TYR A 46 -46.24 -28.58 0.28
N GLY A 47 -46.88 -29.65 -0.17
CA GLY A 47 -47.33 -29.83 -1.54
C GLY A 47 -48.86 -29.74 -1.66
N LEU A 48 -49.33 -28.68 -2.29
CA LEU A 48 -50.72 -28.56 -2.70
C LEU A 48 -51.01 -29.50 -3.88
N ARG A 49 -51.98 -30.39 -3.75
CA ARG A 49 -52.34 -31.31 -4.80
C ARG A 49 -53.72 -30.94 -5.33
N SER A 50 -53.79 -30.37 -6.53
CA SER A 50 -55.06 -30.12 -7.23
C SER A 50 -55.45 -31.34 -8.08
N GLY A 51 -56.78 -31.62 -8.11
CA GLY A 51 -57.37 -32.71 -8.86
C GLY A 51 -58.15 -33.69 -7.98
N ARG A 52 -58.91 -34.58 -8.64
CA ARG A 52 -59.66 -35.63 -7.96
C ARG A 52 -59.05 -37.01 -8.18
N MET A 53 -59.21 -37.86 -7.22
CA MET A 53 -58.84 -39.27 -7.34
C MET A 53 -59.88 -40.00 -8.19
N MET A 54 -59.61 -41.27 -8.55
CA MET A 54 -60.51 -42.07 -9.36
C MET A 54 -61.88 -42.37 -8.68
N ASP A 55 -61.94 -42.25 -7.36
CA ASP A 55 -63.11 -42.37 -6.50
C ASP A 55 -63.93 -41.05 -6.37
N GLY A 56 -63.47 -39.94 -7.02
CA GLY A 56 -64.12 -38.63 -7.00
C GLY A 56 -63.76 -37.73 -5.83
N GLU A 57 -62.96 -38.19 -4.88
CA GLU A 57 -62.51 -37.39 -3.75
C GLU A 57 -61.38 -36.42 -4.16
N SER A 58 -61.24 -35.29 -3.41
CA SER A 58 -60.13 -34.36 -3.61
C SER A 58 -58.82 -34.99 -3.12
N ARG A 59 -57.73 -34.79 -3.88
CA ARG A 59 -56.43 -35.25 -3.45
C ARG A 59 -55.98 -34.52 -2.18
N PRO A 60 -55.61 -35.23 -1.12
CA PRO A 60 -55.10 -34.60 0.08
C PRO A 60 -53.74 -33.94 -0.20
N ASP A 61 -53.55 -32.77 0.41
CA ASP A 61 -52.24 -32.11 0.42
C ASP A 61 -51.22 -32.95 1.16
N MET A 62 -49.94 -32.72 0.83
CA MET A 62 -48.84 -33.47 1.42
C MET A 62 -47.95 -32.53 2.22
N LEU A 63 -47.74 -32.85 3.49
CA LEU A 63 -46.72 -32.24 4.32
C LEU A 63 -45.61 -33.26 4.56
N SER A 64 -44.38 -32.90 4.25
CA SER A 64 -43.22 -33.74 4.60
C SER A 64 -42.19 -32.90 5.37
N ALA A 65 -41.59 -33.56 6.37
CA ALA A 65 -40.49 -33.00 7.12
C ALA A 65 -39.34 -34.04 7.17
N MET A 66 -38.14 -33.61 6.86
CA MET A 66 -36.95 -34.44 6.86
C MET A 66 -35.84 -33.78 7.66
N VAL A 67 -35.22 -34.53 8.56
CA VAL A 67 -34.02 -34.12 9.28
C VAL A 67 -32.84 -34.91 8.76
N SER A 68 -31.85 -34.24 8.24
CA SER A 68 -30.58 -34.83 7.82
C SER A 68 -29.47 -34.43 8.77
N VAL A 69 -28.61 -35.39 9.11
CA VAL A 69 -27.46 -35.17 9.99
C VAL A 69 -26.20 -35.66 9.27
N ASP A 70 -25.28 -34.73 8.97
CA ASP A 70 -23.99 -35.07 8.38
C ASP A 70 -22.99 -35.40 9.49
N LEU A 71 -22.60 -36.66 9.60
CA LEU A 71 -21.61 -37.11 10.57
C LEU A 71 -20.21 -37.12 9.94
N PRO A 72 -19.24 -36.36 10.47
CA PRO A 72 -17.86 -36.34 9.95
C PRO A 72 -17.12 -37.61 10.36
N LEU A 73 -17.39 -38.72 9.66
CA LEU A 73 -16.66 -39.99 9.79
C LEU A 73 -15.36 -39.91 8.98
N PHE A 74 -14.29 -40.55 9.41
CA PHE A 74 -12.97 -40.58 8.73
C PHE A 74 -12.29 -39.21 8.58
N ARG A 75 -12.21 -38.45 9.66
CA ARG A 75 -11.67 -37.08 9.73
C ARG A 75 -10.29 -36.93 9.12
N GLY A 76 -9.41 -37.91 9.25
CA GLY A 76 -8.01 -37.87 8.82
C GLY A 76 -7.81 -37.71 7.30
N SER A 77 -8.77 -38.12 6.49
CA SER A 77 -8.65 -38.01 5.01
C SER A 77 -9.15 -36.71 4.43
N ARG A 78 -10.04 -36.01 5.10
CA ARG A 78 -10.67 -34.78 4.59
C ARG A 78 -10.52 -33.61 5.55
N GLN A 79 -11.19 -33.63 6.70
CA GLN A 79 -11.26 -32.47 7.61
C GLN A 79 -9.88 -32.06 8.14
N ASP A 80 -9.04 -33.02 8.52
CA ASP A 80 -7.69 -32.74 9.02
C ASP A 80 -6.83 -32.06 7.93
N ARG A 81 -6.98 -32.49 6.68
CA ARG A 81 -6.26 -31.87 5.54
C ARG A 81 -6.78 -30.48 5.22
N GLU A 82 -8.09 -30.26 5.27
CA GLU A 82 -8.70 -28.94 5.06
C GLU A 82 -8.27 -27.96 6.15
N VAL A 83 -8.25 -28.37 7.41
CA VAL A 83 -7.73 -27.53 8.51
C VAL A 83 -6.22 -27.28 8.37
N ALA A 84 -5.45 -28.29 7.94
CA ALA A 84 -4.02 -28.12 7.69
C ALA A 84 -3.75 -27.14 6.54
N ALA A 85 -4.53 -27.22 5.46
CA ALA A 85 -4.46 -26.28 4.33
C ALA A 85 -4.81 -24.85 4.76
N ALA A 86 -5.93 -24.66 5.47
CA ALA A 86 -6.34 -23.35 5.98
C ALA A 86 -5.29 -22.73 6.93
N ARG A 87 -4.66 -23.54 7.79
CA ARG A 87 -3.55 -23.09 8.64
C ARG A 87 -2.31 -22.69 7.83
N ALA A 88 -1.98 -23.43 6.77
CA ALA A 88 -0.85 -23.09 5.91
C ALA A 88 -1.10 -21.77 5.17
N GLU A 89 -2.31 -21.56 4.68
CA GLU A 89 -2.73 -20.31 4.05
C GLU A 89 -2.69 -19.13 5.02
N ALA A 90 -3.24 -19.31 6.24
CA ALA A 90 -3.19 -18.26 7.27
C ALA A 90 -1.76 -17.89 7.66
N ARG A 91 -0.83 -18.85 7.71
CA ARG A 91 0.60 -18.57 7.91
C ARG A 91 1.18 -17.80 6.73
N GLY A 92 0.87 -18.20 5.50
CA GLY A 92 1.31 -17.48 4.30
C GLY A 92 0.87 -16.03 4.30
N LEU A 93 -0.39 -15.74 4.67
CA LEU A 93 -0.90 -14.37 4.82
C LEU A 93 -0.17 -13.58 5.91
N HIS A 94 0.19 -14.22 7.01
CA HIS A 94 0.98 -13.59 8.07
C HIS A 94 2.39 -13.22 7.60
N GLU A 95 3.09 -14.13 6.95
CA GLU A 95 4.42 -13.88 6.38
C GLU A 95 4.39 -12.76 5.32
N MET A 96 3.36 -12.76 4.46
CA MET A 96 3.16 -11.70 3.48
C MET A 96 2.91 -10.34 4.15
N HIS A 97 2.19 -10.31 5.25
CA HIS A 97 1.98 -9.08 6.02
C HIS A 97 3.29 -8.55 6.61
N GLU A 98 4.12 -9.42 7.22
CA GLU A 98 5.43 -9.04 7.75
C GLU A 98 6.38 -8.57 6.64
N ASP A 99 6.34 -9.24 5.49
CA ASP A 99 7.16 -8.86 4.34
C ASP A 99 6.78 -7.48 3.82
N HIS A 100 5.48 -7.24 3.68
CA HIS A 100 4.96 -5.93 3.28
C HIS A 100 5.33 -4.81 4.25
N GLN A 101 5.30 -5.09 5.57
CA GLN A 101 5.79 -4.12 6.56
C GLN A 101 7.28 -3.82 6.41
N ARG A 102 8.10 -4.86 6.14
CA ARG A 102 9.55 -4.68 5.91
C ARG A 102 9.82 -3.85 4.65
N GLU A 103 9.11 -4.14 3.57
CA GLU A 103 9.19 -3.39 2.32
C GLU A 103 8.81 -1.92 2.51
N MET A 104 7.70 -1.63 3.16
CA MET A 104 7.26 -0.27 3.43
C MET A 104 8.24 0.52 4.30
N ARG A 105 8.86 -0.14 5.31
CA ARG A 105 9.92 0.48 6.12
C ARG A 105 11.17 0.79 5.31
N ALA A 106 11.55 -0.09 4.39
CA ALA A 106 12.69 0.14 3.50
C ALA A 106 12.43 1.31 2.55
N MET A 107 11.24 1.35 1.93
CA MET A 107 10.81 2.46 1.07
C MET A 107 10.81 3.80 1.82
N LEU A 108 10.32 3.82 3.05
CA LEU A 108 10.33 5.03 3.88
C LEU A 108 11.74 5.50 4.21
N ALA A 109 12.64 4.57 4.55
CA ALA A 109 14.05 4.89 4.84
C ALA A 109 14.76 5.45 3.59
N GLU A 110 14.49 4.89 2.43
CA GLU A 110 15.02 5.37 1.14
C GLU A 110 14.46 6.76 0.82
N ALA A 111 13.14 6.94 0.84
CA ALA A 111 12.51 8.22 0.55
C ALA A 111 13.00 9.33 1.49
N TRP A 112 13.14 9.02 2.79
CA TRP A 112 13.70 9.95 3.77
C TRP A 112 15.15 10.33 3.44
N SER A 113 15.99 9.35 3.09
CA SER A 113 17.38 9.60 2.73
C SER A 113 17.51 10.47 1.48
N VAL A 114 16.65 10.25 0.49
CA VAL A 114 16.59 11.07 -0.73
C VAL A 114 16.14 12.50 -0.40
N ALA A 115 15.09 12.65 0.41
CA ALA A 115 14.58 13.96 0.81
C ALA A 115 15.60 14.78 1.59
N ASP A 116 16.33 14.16 2.52
CA ASP A 116 17.36 14.83 3.32
C ASP A 116 18.54 15.27 2.46
N ARG A 117 19.04 14.37 1.62
CA ARG A 117 20.15 14.70 0.69
C ARG A 117 19.77 15.77 -0.32
N THR A 118 18.57 15.71 -0.88
CA THR A 118 18.10 16.70 -1.86
C THR A 118 17.94 18.07 -1.20
N ALA A 119 17.43 18.12 0.04
CA ALA A 119 17.29 19.35 0.80
C ALA A 119 18.69 19.96 1.18
N GLU A 120 19.68 19.13 1.49
CA GLU A 120 21.04 19.58 1.74
C GLU A 120 21.68 20.15 0.47
N LEU A 121 21.54 19.45 -0.65
CA LEU A 121 22.10 19.87 -1.92
C LEU A 121 21.47 21.16 -2.45
N GLU A 122 20.14 21.28 -2.35
CA GLU A 122 19.42 22.51 -2.73
C GLU A 122 19.91 23.71 -1.92
N ARG A 123 20.03 23.56 -0.58
CA ARG A 123 20.56 24.62 0.28
C ARG A 123 21.99 25.03 -0.10
N PHE A 124 22.85 24.06 -0.45
CA PHE A 124 24.18 24.35 -0.91
C PHE A 124 24.22 25.14 -2.23
N TYR A 125 23.34 24.78 -3.18
CA TYR A 125 23.20 25.56 -4.42
C TYR A 125 22.72 26.98 -4.13
N GLU A 126 21.70 27.12 -3.27
CA GLU A 126 21.10 28.42 -2.93
C GLU A 126 22.10 29.35 -2.20
N SER A 127 22.81 28.82 -1.19
CA SER A 127 23.67 29.64 -0.33
C SER A 127 25.07 29.90 -0.89
N GLU A 128 25.59 29.00 -1.71
CA GLU A 128 26.97 29.04 -2.15
C GLU A 128 27.11 29.19 -3.68
N LEU A 129 26.55 28.23 -4.44
CA LEU A 129 26.86 28.15 -5.87
C LEU A 129 26.19 29.21 -6.71
N VAL A 130 24.95 29.57 -6.42
CA VAL A 130 24.23 30.62 -7.15
C VAL A 130 24.89 31.99 -6.91
N PRO A 131 25.18 32.43 -5.67
CA PRO A 131 25.88 33.68 -5.42
C PRO A 131 27.28 33.70 -6.03
N LEU A 132 28.03 32.60 -5.97
CA LEU A 132 29.36 32.50 -6.56
C LEU A 132 29.34 32.66 -8.09
N ALA A 133 28.36 32.03 -8.75
CA ALA A 133 28.16 32.15 -10.19
C ALA A 133 27.82 33.59 -10.60
N GLU A 134 26.98 34.25 -9.83
CA GLU A 134 26.61 35.68 -10.05
C GLU A 134 27.84 36.60 -9.85
N GLN A 135 28.63 36.38 -8.80
CA GLN A 135 29.88 37.12 -8.58
C GLN A 135 30.87 36.91 -9.75
N SER A 136 30.94 35.69 -10.27
CA SER A 136 31.79 35.39 -11.45
C SER A 136 31.37 36.19 -12.69
N VAL A 137 30.04 36.30 -12.93
CA VAL A 137 29.53 37.17 -14.03
C VAL A 137 29.88 38.62 -13.79
N GLN A 138 29.74 39.13 -12.58
CA GLN A 138 30.15 40.53 -12.27
C GLN A 138 31.62 40.77 -12.49
N ALA A 139 32.48 39.84 -12.03
CA ALA A 139 33.93 39.92 -12.24
C ALA A 139 34.31 39.94 -13.74
N ALA A 140 33.70 39.02 -14.54
CA ALA A 140 33.90 38.97 -15.98
C ALA A 140 33.46 40.28 -16.69
N MET A 141 32.31 40.85 -16.26
CA MET A 141 31.85 42.13 -16.78
C MET A 141 32.78 43.31 -16.47
N LEU A 142 33.33 43.36 -15.24
CA LEU A 142 34.32 44.37 -14.85
C LEU A 142 35.63 44.24 -15.65
N ALA A 143 36.10 42.99 -15.82
CA ALA A 143 37.28 42.70 -16.61
C ALA A 143 37.12 43.09 -18.10
N TYR A 144 35.94 42.82 -18.69
CA TYR A 144 35.58 43.24 -20.04
C TYR A 144 35.59 44.76 -20.19
N ARG A 145 34.95 45.49 -19.26
CA ARG A 145 34.91 46.95 -19.27
C ARG A 145 36.29 47.60 -19.18
N SER A 146 37.23 46.89 -18.53
CA SER A 146 38.64 47.33 -18.43
C SER A 146 39.53 46.83 -19.56
N ASN A 147 38.96 46.24 -20.63
CA ASN A 147 39.68 45.67 -21.77
C ASN A 147 40.68 44.53 -21.39
N ARG A 148 40.42 43.81 -20.30
CA ARG A 148 41.30 42.70 -19.85
C ARG A 148 40.89 41.34 -20.38
N VAL A 149 39.62 41.17 -20.74
CA VAL A 149 39.05 39.95 -21.31
C VAL A 149 38.16 40.25 -22.49
N MET A 150 37.91 39.25 -23.33
CA MET A 150 37.02 39.37 -24.49
C MET A 150 35.57 39.08 -24.07
N VAL A 151 34.60 39.42 -24.94
CA VAL A 151 33.15 39.23 -24.71
C VAL A 151 32.80 37.74 -24.49
N ASP A 152 33.56 36.83 -25.08
CA ASP A 152 33.34 35.40 -24.97
C ASP A 152 33.46 34.90 -23.52
N GLU A 153 34.36 35.49 -22.72
CA GLU A 153 34.48 35.21 -21.28
C GLU A 153 33.23 35.60 -20.50
N VAL A 154 32.64 36.76 -20.84
CA VAL A 154 31.39 37.22 -20.24
C VAL A 154 30.24 36.28 -20.60
N ILE A 155 30.18 35.85 -21.87
CA ILE A 155 29.16 34.91 -22.33
C ILE A 155 29.32 33.55 -21.63
N ALA A 156 30.58 33.07 -21.49
CA ALA A 156 30.89 31.82 -20.77
C ALA A 156 30.44 31.90 -19.30
N ALA A 157 30.77 32.97 -18.59
CA ALA A 157 30.37 33.18 -17.20
C ALA A 157 28.83 33.23 -17.06
N ARG A 158 28.13 33.88 -17.95
CA ARG A 158 26.64 33.92 -17.95
C ARG A 158 26.02 32.56 -18.23
N ARG A 159 26.59 31.76 -19.12
CA ARG A 159 26.13 30.36 -19.36
C ARG A 159 26.28 29.51 -18.10
N VAL A 160 27.41 29.60 -17.42
CA VAL A 160 27.63 28.89 -16.15
C VAL A 160 26.64 29.33 -15.09
N ALA A 161 26.42 30.62 -14.95
CA ALA A 161 25.44 31.14 -13.98
C ALA A 161 24.02 30.66 -14.30
N LEU A 162 23.60 30.67 -15.56
CA LEU A 162 22.31 30.16 -15.98
C LEU A 162 22.16 28.67 -15.73
N ASP A 163 23.19 27.87 -16.04
CA ASP A 163 23.19 26.43 -15.79
C ASP A 163 23.12 26.12 -14.29
N THR A 164 23.85 26.88 -13.46
CA THR A 164 23.79 26.76 -12.00
C THR A 164 22.41 27.07 -11.46
N TRP A 165 21.78 28.15 -11.96
CA TRP A 165 20.43 28.51 -11.56
C TRP A 165 19.38 27.49 -12.00
N LEU A 166 19.49 26.92 -13.22
CA LEU A 166 18.62 25.86 -13.70
C LEU A 166 18.77 24.58 -12.87
N LYS A 167 19.98 24.25 -12.44
CA LYS A 167 20.22 23.12 -11.52
C LYS A 167 19.60 23.35 -10.15
N HIS A 168 19.73 24.56 -9.60
CA HIS A 168 19.05 24.92 -8.35
C HIS A 168 17.54 24.75 -8.47
N LEU A 169 16.92 25.24 -9.55
CA LEU A 169 15.47 25.10 -9.77
C LEU A 169 15.03 23.63 -9.88
N ARG A 170 15.83 22.80 -10.56
CA ARG A 170 15.55 21.35 -10.61
C ARG A 170 15.64 20.71 -9.25
N LEU A 171 16.66 21.03 -8.45
CA LEU A 171 16.81 20.53 -7.09
C LEU A 171 15.65 20.95 -6.18
N ALA A 172 15.12 22.16 -6.34
CA ALA A 172 13.93 22.60 -5.61
C ALA A 172 12.69 21.75 -5.96
N ALA A 173 12.53 21.41 -7.25
CA ALA A 173 11.45 20.52 -7.69
C ALA A 173 11.66 19.08 -7.19
N ASP A 174 12.90 18.55 -7.27
CA ASP A 174 13.25 17.22 -6.79
C ASP A 174 13.05 17.10 -5.27
N ARG A 175 13.38 18.15 -4.51
CA ARG A 175 13.10 18.22 -3.07
C ARG A 175 11.59 18.17 -2.78
N ALA A 176 10.79 18.93 -3.53
CA ALA A 176 9.34 18.91 -3.36
C ALA A 176 8.76 17.52 -3.64
N GLN A 177 9.23 16.86 -4.69
CA GLN A 177 8.85 15.49 -5.02
C GLN A 177 9.26 14.50 -3.91
N ALA A 178 10.53 14.53 -3.48
CA ALA A 178 11.02 13.63 -2.43
C ALA A 178 10.27 13.81 -1.10
N ARG A 179 9.88 15.05 -0.78
CA ARG A 179 9.04 15.32 0.40
C ARG A 179 7.65 14.74 0.27
N TYR A 180 7.04 14.89 -0.91
CA TYR A 180 5.75 14.29 -1.20
C TYR A 180 5.78 12.75 -1.08
N ASP A 181 6.85 12.11 -1.56
CA ASP A 181 7.01 10.66 -1.45
C ASP A 181 7.07 10.19 0.01
N VAL A 182 7.76 10.95 0.89
CA VAL A 182 7.76 10.69 2.33
C VAL A 182 6.35 10.87 2.92
N ASP A 183 5.69 11.98 2.60
CA ASP A 183 4.34 12.29 3.11
C ASP A 183 3.32 11.23 2.67
N TYR A 184 3.41 10.71 1.44
CA TYR A 184 2.59 9.63 0.94
C TYR A 184 2.78 8.33 1.74
N LEU A 185 4.03 7.93 1.99
CA LEU A 185 4.36 6.71 2.74
C LEU A 185 3.94 6.79 4.21
N VAL A 186 3.92 7.97 4.78
CA VAL A 186 3.49 8.19 6.17
C VAL A 186 1.96 8.27 6.31
N GLY A 187 1.24 8.15 5.18
CA GLY A 187 -0.22 8.28 5.17
C GLY A 187 -0.63 9.73 5.34
N GLY A 188 0.07 10.63 4.63
CA GLY A 188 -0.20 12.06 4.65
C GLY A 188 -1.68 12.32 4.49
N LYS A 189 -2.26 13.04 5.43
CA LYS A 189 -3.58 13.62 5.25
C LYS A 189 -3.47 14.47 4.00
N SER A 190 -4.14 14.05 2.92
CA SER A 190 -4.38 14.94 1.80
C SER A 190 -4.86 16.26 2.40
N HIS A 191 -4.13 17.33 2.15
CA HIS A 191 -4.60 18.67 2.41
C HIS A 191 -5.83 18.88 1.52
N GLU A 192 -6.97 18.40 1.99
CA GLU A 192 -8.26 18.97 1.64
C GLU A 192 -8.48 20.12 2.63
N ASP A 193 -8.01 21.29 2.22
CA ASP A 193 -8.50 22.61 2.60
C ASP A 193 -8.34 23.55 1.42
#